data_82a1199936ac96e233b0aa8405a285e6
#
_entry.id   82a1199936ac96e233b0aa8405a285e6
#
_cell.length_a   1.000
_cell.length_b   1.000
_cell.length_c   1.000
_cell.angle_alpha   90.00
_cell.angle_beta   90.00
_cell.angle_gamma   90.00
#
_symmetry.space_group_name_H-M   'P 1'
#
loop_
_entity.id
_entity.type
_entity.pdbx_description
1 polymer ?
#
loop_
_entity_poly.entity_id
_entity_poly.type
_entity_poly.pdbx_seq_one_letter_code
_entity_poly.pdbx_strand_id
1 'polypeptide(L)'
;MQEVMEPILQIQVLGKFTLRYGETVISDEDDRSRKVWAVLAYLIYHREKIISQQELVDLCWGEDTRSSDPHNALKSVIHRIRATLDKLQEGLGRTLLRRKAGCYIWNTDVPLEVDAEVFDTLCSRGAALEGDERLDAYQQALALYSNDILPKLSSELWLVPITTYYHQRYVQTAEESIQLLEEQDRLQEAILLARQAVRIEPYQERLYAQLIRTLLKMGNQKGAIAVYEEMSELFFSNFGVMPSDELRALYRKATRTVNNHALSVEDLRDQLKEEHVVGGAMLCTYDFFKILYRSETRTMARTGNTA
;
A
#
# COMPACT_ATOMS: atom_id res chain seq x y z
N MET A 1 -14.97 9.41 -43.75
CA MET A 1 -15.70 8.98 -42.54
C MET A 1 -14.64 8.81 -41.46
N GLN A 2 -14.61 9.72 -40.49
CA GLN A 2 -13.82 9.47 -39.27
C GLN A 2 -14.56 8.35 -38.53
N GLU A 3 -13.91 7.21 -38.34
CA GLU A 3 -14.34 6.23 -37.35
C GLU A 3 -14.36 6.96 -36.00
N VAL A 4 -15.53 7.24 -35.48
CA VAL A 4 -15.71 7.66 -34.09
C VAL A 4 -15.37 6.41 -33.26
N MET A 5 -14.12 6.34 -32.80
CA MET A 5 -13.76 5.30 -31.82
C MET A 5 -14.69 5.46 -30.62
N GLU A 6 -15.48 4.42 -30.35
CA GLU A 6 -16.30 4.40 -29.14
C GLU A 6 -15.37 4.58 -27.93
N PRO A 7 -15.74 5.45 -26.96
CA PRO A 7 -14.90 5.68 -25.81
C PRO A 7 -14.76 4.40 -24.99
N ILE A 8 -13.55 4.12 -24.51
CA ILE A 8 -13.24 2.99 -23.62
C ILE A 8 -13.68 3.37 -22.20
N LEU A 9 -14.37 2.46 -21.51
CA LEU A 9 -14.69 2.63 -20.10
C LEU A 9 -13.43 2.40 -19.26
N GLN A 10 -12.86 3.49 -18.76
CA GLN A 10 -11.69 3.41 -17.87
C GLN A 10 -12.13 3.29 -16.42
N ILE A 11 -11.59 2.30 -15.74
CA ILE A 11 -11.92 1.98 -14.35
C ILE A 11 -10.65 2.03 -13.53
N GLN A 12 -10.62 2.93 -12.57
CA GLN A 12 -9.54 3.02 -11.59
C GLN A 12 -10.01 2.37 -10.29
N VAL A 13 -9.25 1.41 -9.80
CA VAL A 13 -9.49 0.71 -8.54
C VAL A 13 -8.29 0.77 -7.58
N LEU A 14 -7.11 1.12 -8.08
CA LEU A 14 -5.90 1.29 -7.26
C LEU A 14 -5.91 2.65 -6.54
N GLY A 15 -6.13 2.63 -5.24
CA GLY A 15 -6.16 3.81 -4.36
C GLY A 15 -7.51 4.53 -4.29
N LYS A 16 -8.34 4.45 -5.31
CA LYS A 16 -9.71 5.01 -5.32
C LYS A 16 -10.58 4.27 -6.33
N PHE A 17 -11.89 4.39 -6.21
CA PHE A 17 -12.80 3.80 -7.17
C PHE A 17 -13.43 4.88 -8.05
N THR A 18 -12.97 4.98 -9.28
CA THR A 18 -13.51 5.92 -10.27
C THR A 18 -13.79 5.21 -11.59
N LEU A 19 -14.83 5.65 -12.29
CA LEU A 19 -15.14 5.23 -13.65
C LEU A 19 -15.17 6.47 -14.54
N ARG A 20 -14.51 6.38 -15.68
CA ARG A 20 -14.44 7.44 -16.69
C ARG A 20 -14.95 6.90 -18.03
N TYR A 21 -15.80 7.67 -18.69
CA TYR A 21 -16.26 7.38 -20.05
C TYR A 21 -16.28 8.69 -20.85
N GLY A 22 -15.40 8.82 -21.83
CA GLY A 22 -15.11 10.10 -22.46
C GLY A 22 -14.64 11.16 -21.45
N GLU A 23 -15.33 12.31 -21.42
CA GLU A 23 -15.00 13.41 -20.50
C GLU A 23 -15.67 13.29 -19.12
N THR A 24 -16.62 12.37 -18.97
CA THR A 24 -17.39 12.23 -17.72
C THR A 24 -16.72 11.25 -16.77
N VAL A 25 -16.65 11.62 -15.50
CA VAL A 25 -16.07 10.82 -14.42
C VAL A 25 -17.08 10.72 -13.28
N ILE A 26 -17.21 9.54 -12.71
CA ILE A 26 -17.94 9.29 -11.45
C ILE A 26 -17.01 8.59 -10.47
N SER A 27 -17.26 8.77 -9.18
CA SER A 27 -16.45 8.18 -8.12
C SER A 27 -17.30 7.68 -6.95
N ASP A 28 -16.70 6.85 -6.12
CA ASP A 28 -17.31 6.38 -4.87
C ASP A 28 -17.40 7.49 -3.80
N GLU A 29 -16.97 8.69 -4.12
CA GLU A 29 -17.16 9.90 -3.30
C GLU A 29 -18.49 10.59 -3.60
N ASP A 30 -19.01 10.38 -4.81
CA ASP A 30 -20.26 11.03 -5.28
C ASP A 30 -21.54 10.42 -4.69
N ASP A 31 -21.47 9.16 -4.24
CA ASP A 31 -22.58 8.46 -3.60
C ASP A 31 -22.07 7.65 -2.41
N ARG A 32 -22.59 7.96 -1.23
CA ARG A 32 -22.22 7.30 0.06
C ARG A 32 -22.75 5.87 0.19
N SER A 33 -23.40 5.31 -0.83
CA SER A 33 -23.93 3.95 -0.76
C SER A 33 -22.87 2.89 -0.98
N ARG A 34 -22.22 2.46 0.10
CA ARG A 34 -21.23 1.39 0.07
C ARG A 34 -21.71 0.15 -0.69
N LYS A 35 -22.96 -0.29 -0.50
CA LYS A 35 -23.51 -1.47 -1.19
C LYS A 35 -23.56 -1.33 -2.70
N VAL A 36 -23.86 -0.14 -3.21
CA VAL A 36 -23.87 0.13 -4.67
C VAL A 36 -22.47 -0.06 -5.23
N TRP A 37 -21.49 0.54 -4.59
CA TRP A 37 -20.10 0.44 -5.04
C TRP A 37 -19.50 -0.96 -4.85
N ALA A 38 -19.82 -1.67 -3.76
CA ALA A 38 -19.38 -3.04 -3.54
C ALA A 38 -19.92 -4.01 -4.61
N VAL A 39 -21.21 -3.91 -4.92
CA VAL A 39 -21.82 -4.75 -5.98
C VAL A 39 -21.27 -4.38 -7.35
N LEU A 40 -21.08 -3.08 -7.64
CA LEU A 40 -20.50 -2.63 -8.90
C LEU A 40 -19.07 -3.15 -9.07
N ALA A 41 -18.22 -3.04 -8.04
CA ALA A 41 -16.87 -3.58 -8.05
C ALA A 41 -16.85 -5.09 -8.26
N TYR A 42 -17.73 -5.81 -7.56
CA TYR A 42 -17.87 -7.26 -7.71
C TYR A 42 -18.26 -7.68 -9.13
N LEU A 43 -19.23 -6.98 -9.74
CA LEU A 43 -19.68 -7.21 -11.10
C LEU A 43 -18.58 -6.92 -12.13
N ILE A 44 -17.79 -5.88 -11.94
CA ILE A 44 -16.66 -5.53 -12.81
C ILE A 44 -15.55 -6.60 -12.70
N TYR A 45 -15.20 -6.99 -11.48
CA TYR A 45 -14.17 -8.00 -11.23
C TYR A 45 -14.55 -9.37 -11.80
N HIS A 46 -15.83 -9.72 -11.71
CA HIS A 46 -16.37 -10.99 -12.21
C HIS A 46 -17.10 -10.86 -13.57
N ARG A 47 -16.76 -9.85 -14.38
CA ARG A 47 -17.45 -9.52 -15.63
C ARG A 47 -17.54 -10.65 -16.66
N GLU A 48 -16.60 -11.61 -16.58
CA GLU A 48 -16.59 -12.79 -17.44
C GLU A 48 -17.58 -13.88 -16.99
N LYS A 49 -18.20 -13.71 -15.82
CA LYS A 49 -19.09 -14.70 -15.21
C LYS A 49 -20.55 -14.26 -15.27
N ILE A 50 -21.44 -15.25 -15.29
CA ILE A 50 -22.85 -15.06 -15.05
C ILE A 50 -23.07 -15.11 -13.53
N ILE A 51 -23.53 -14.02 -12.92
CA ILE A 51 -23.69 -13.89 -11.49
C ILE A 51 -25.16 -14.06 -11.10
N SER A 52 -25.44 -14.99 -10.21
CA SER A 52 -26.80 -15.24 -9.76
C SER A 52 -27.34 -14.12 -8.86
N GLN A 53 -28.66 -13.97 -8.83
CA GLN A 53 -29.30 -13.02 -7.92
C GLN A 53 -29.03 -13.39 -6.46
N GLN A 54 -28.95 -14.68 -6.13
CA GLN A 54 -28.65 -15.14 -4.78
C GLN A 54 -27.24 -14.76 -4.35
N GLU A 55 -26.24 -14.94 -5.21
CA GLU A 55 -24.85 -14.55 -4.95
C GLU A 55 -24.71 -13.05 -4.62
N LEU A 56 -25.44 -12.18 -5.31
CA LEU A 56 -25.46 -10.76 -5.00
C LEU A 56 -26.23 -10.42 -3.71
N VAL A 57 -27.25 -11.20 -3.37
CA VAL A 57 -27.93 -11.11 -2.08
C VAL A 57 -26.98 -11.48 -0.95
N ASP A 58 -26.27 -12.60 -1.08
CA ASP A 58 -25.30 -13.06 -0.09
C ASP A 58 -24.14 -12.07 0.07
N LEU A 59 -23.66 -11.48 -1.03
CA LEU A 59 -22.68 -10.40 -1.00
C LEU A 59 -23.14 -9.18 -0.21
N CYS A 60 -24.39 -8.76 -0.38
CA CYS A 60 -24.93 -7.53 0.24
C CYS A 60 -25.35 -7.70 1.68
N TRP A 61 -25.84 -8.86 2.05
CA TRP A 61 -26.49 -9.10 3.34
C TRP A 61 -25.89 -10.28 4.12
N GLY A 62 -25.21 -11.22 3.44
CA GLY A 62 -24.66 -12.42 4.06
C GLY A 62 -25.74 -13.21 4.80
N GLU A 63 -25.44 -13.59 6.04
CA GLU A 63 -26.40 -14.23 6.95
C GLU A 63 -27.28 -13.23 7.74
N ASP A 64 -27.13 -11.92 7.49
CA ASP A 64 -27.88 -10.89 8.22
C ASP A 64 -29.33 -10.82 7.71
N THR A 65 -30.22 -11.46 8.46
CA THR A 65 -31.65 -11.62 8.16
C THR A 65 -32.50 -10.35 8.40
N ARG A 66 -31.89 -9.18 8.63
CA ARG A 66 -32.62 -7.94 8.93
C ARG A 66 -33.42 -7.38 7.77
N SER A 67 -33.16 -7.83 6.54
CA SER A 67 -33.98 -7.44 5.40
C SER A 67 -35.16 -8.40 5.26
N SER A 68 -36.38 -7.90 5.35
CA SER A 68 -37.60 -8.72 5.15
C SER A 68 -37.78 -9.22 3.71
N ASP A 69 -37.15 -8.55 2.73
CA ASP A 69 -37.12 -8.95 1.32
C ASP A 69 -35.78 -8.56 0.66
N PRO A 70 -34.73 -9.38 0.81
CA PRO A 70 -33.40 -9.11 0.25
C PRO A 70 -33.41 -9.03 -1.29
N HIS A 71 -34.27 -9.83 -1.94
CA HIS A 71 -34.37 -9.84 -3.39
C HIS A 71 -34.95 -8.53 -3.95
N ASN A 72 -35.90 -7.93 -3.27
CA ASN A 72 -36.45 -6.64 -3.67
C ASN A 72 -35.48 -5.49 -3.33
N ALA A 73 -34.79 -5.59 -2.21
CA ALA A 73 -33.71 -4.66 -1.86
C ALA A 73 -32.58 -4.69 -2.88
N LEU A 74 -32.17 -5.86 -3.39
CA LEU A 74 -31.20 -5.99 -4.47
C LEU A 74 -31.64 -5.30 -5.75
N LYS A 75 -32.92 -5.39 -6.14
CA LYS A 75 -33.44 -4.65 -7.31
C LYS A 75 -33.21 -3.15 -7.18
N SER A 76 -33.37 -2.60 -5.98
CA SER A 76 -33.10 -1.19 -5.70
C SER A 76 -31.61 -0.86 -5.83
N VAL A 77 -30.71 -1.74 -5.37
CA VAL A 77 -29.26 -1.59 -5.55
C VAL A 77 -28.89 -1.60 -7.02
N ILE A 78 -29.40 -2.57 -7.79
CA ILE A 78 -29.15 -2.67 -9.24
C ILE A 78 -29.70 -1.46 -10.00
N HIS A 79 -30.88 -0.97 -9.62
CA HIS A 79 -31.43 0.26 -10.21
C HIS A 79 -30.50 1.46 -9.98
N ARG A 80 -29.98 1.60 -8.75
CA ARG A 80 -29.02 2.67 -8.41
C ARG A 80 -27.70 2.52 -9.16
N ILE A 81 -27.17 1.30 -9.29
CA ILE A 81 -25.95 1.04 -10.10
C ILE A 81 -26.18 1.53 -11.54
N ARG A 82 -27.30 1.17 -12.17
CA ARG A 82 -27.61 1.62 -13.52
C ARG A 82 -27.73 3.14 -13.61
N ALA A 83 -28.43 3.76 -12.66
CA ALA A 83 -28.54 5.23 -12.60
C ALA A 83 -27.18 5.90 -12.37
N THR A 84 -26.26 5.28 -11.63
CA THR A 84 -24.90 5.77 -11.46
C THR A 84 -24.09 5.67 -12.75
N LEU A 85 -24.18 4.56 -13.47
CA LEU A 85 -23.55 4.39 -14.78
C LEU A 85 -24.17 5.29 -15.86
N ASP A 86 -25.47 5.56 -15.79
CA ASP A 86 -26.18 6.48 -16.71
C ASP A 86 -25.71 7.94 -16.54
N LYS A 87 -25.06 8.31 -15.43
CA LYS A 87 -24.39 9.62 -15.30
C LYS A 87 -23.19 9.77 -16.23
N LEU A 88 -22.52 8.67 -16.60
CA LEU A 88 -21.43 8.67 -17.56
C LEU A 88 -21.94 8.91 -18.98
N GLN A 89 -22.97 8.18 -19.36
CA GLN A 89 -23.70 8.33 -20.63
C GLN A 89 -25.09 7.74 -20.45
N GLU A 90 -26.11 8.42 -20.99
CA GLU A 90 -27.49 7.96 -20.94
C GLU A 90 -27.68 6.57 -21.57
N GLY A 91 -28.32 5.66 -20.83
CA GLY A 91 -28.55 4.28 -21.24
C GLY A 91 -27.36 3.32 -21.01
N LEU A 92 -26.18 3.81 -20.61
CA LEU A 92 -24.98 3.00 -20.41
C LEU A 92 -25.18 1.93 -19.32
N GLY A 93 -25.92 2.25 -18.26
CA GLY A 93 -26.17 1.33 -17.16
C GLY A 93 -26.97 0.09 -17.57
N ARG A 94 -27.90 0.23 -18.52
CA ARG A 94 -28.64 -0.92 -19.08
C ARG A 94 -27.82 -1.68 -20.12
N THR A 95 -26.98 -0.99 -20.86
CA THR A 95 -26.06 -1.57 -21.83
C THR A 95 -25.03 -2.44 -21.14
N LEU A 96 -24.40 -1.94 -20.05
CA LEU A 96 -23.36 -2.64 -19.31
C LEU A 96 -23.92 -3.76 -18.43
N LEU A 97 -25.00 -3.50 -17.68
CA LEU A 97 -25.54 -4.45 -16.72
C LEU A 97 -26.87 -5.04 -17.23
N ARG A 98 -26.76 -6.22 -17.86
CA ARG A 98 -27.90 -6.97 -18.42
C ARG A 98 -28.45 -7.97 -17.39
N ARG A 99 -29.75 -8.28 -17.49
CA ARG A 99 -30.41 -9.33 -16.70
C ARG A 99 -30.97 -10.40 -17.61
N LYS A 100 -30.63 -11.68 -17.35
CA LYS A 100 -31.15 -12.81 -18.11
C LYS A 100 -31.41 -13.99 -17.15
N ALA A 101 -32.63 -14.54 -17.20
CA ALA A 101 -33.03 -15.72 -16.42
C ALA A 101 -32.69 -15.64 -14.90
N GLY A 102 -32.94 -14.48 -14.28
CA GLY A 102 -32.66 -14.28 -12.85
C GLY A 102 -31.21 -14.01 -12.48
N CYS A 103 -30.31 -13.97 -13.46
CA CYS A 103 -28.89 -13.67 -13.28
C CYS A 103 -28.53 -12.28 -13.81
N TYR A 104 -27.41 -11.76 -13.37
CA TYR A 104 -26.82 -10.51 -13.86
C TYR A 104 -25.55 -10.82 -14.66
N ILE A 105 -25.38 -10.10 -15.77
CA ILE A 105 -24.29 -10.29 -16.72
C ILE A 105 -23.74 -8.92 -17.06
N TRP A 106 -22.44 -8.77 -16.91
CA TRP A 106 -21.73 -7.61 -17.43
C TRP A 106 -21.58 -7.75 -18.95
N ASN A 107 -21.83 -6.70 -19.69
CA ASN A 107 -21.68 -6.72 -21.14
C ASN A 107 -20.21 -6.45 -21.52
N THR A 108 -19.50 -7.47 -21.92
CA THR A 108 -18.10 -7.41 -22.37
C THR A 108 -17.91 -6.87 -23.78
N ASP A 109 -19.01 -6.66 -24.56
CA ASP A 109 -18.92 -6.02 -25.87
C ASP A 109 -18.50 -4.54 -25.77
N VAL A 110 -18.74 -3.89 -24.63
CA VAL A 110 -18.27 -2.53 -24.36
C VAL A 110 -16.83 -2.62 -23.87
N PRO A 111 -15.85 -2.04 -24.61
CA PRO A 111 -14.46 -2.10 -24.22
C PRO A 111 -14.23 -1.37 -22.90
N LEU A 112 -13.50 -2.02 -21.99
CA LEU A 112 -13.13 -1.43 -20.71
C LEU A 112 -11.65 -1.69 -20.41
N GLU A 113 -11.07 -0.82 -19.61
CA GLU A 113 -9.72 -0.93 -19.10
C GLU A 113 -9.73 -0.72 -17.59
N VAL A 114 -9.12 -1.64 -16.85
CA VAL A 114 -8.99 -1.57 -15.39
C VAL A 114 -7.52 -1.33 -15.04
N ASP A 115 -7.23 -0.29 -14.28
CA ASP A 115 -5.85 0.08 -13.92
C ASP A 115 -5.08 -1.03 -13.21
N ALA A 116 -5.74 -1.83 -12.38
CA ALA A 116 -5.13 -2.98 -11.72
C ALA A 116 -4.68 -4.08 -12.73
N GLU A 117 -5.45 -4.28 -13.81
CA GLU A 117 -5.07 -5.23 -14.86
C GLU A 117 -3.93 -4.70 -15.75
N VAL A 118 -3.93 -3.39 -16.00
CA VAL A 118 -2.81 -2.70 -16.68
C VAL A 118 -1.55 -2.81 -15.83
N PHE A 119 -1.65 -2.57 -14.53
CA PHE A 119 -0.55 -2.74 -13.57
C PHE A 119 0.03 -4.16 -13.64
N ASP A 120 -0.79 -5.19 -13.56
CA ASP A 120 -0.34 -6.59 -13.60
C ASP A 120 0.30 -6.96 -14.94
N THR A 121 -0.26 -6.45 -16.05
CA THR A 121 0.28 -6.64 -17.40
C THR A 121 1.67 -5.99 -17.53
N LEU A 122 1.85 -4.78 -17.00
CA LEU A 122 3.13 -4.07 -17.00
C LEU A 122 4.17 -4.79 -16.12
N CYS A 123 3.77 -5.26 -14.94
CA CYS A 123 4.64 -6.08 -14.09
C CYS A 123 5.08 -7.38 -14.79
N SER A 124 4.14 -8.06 -15.46
CA SER A 124 4.43 -9.30 -16.20
C SER A 124 5.32 -9.06 -17.41
N ARG A 125 5.08 -7.95 -18.14
CA ARG A 125 5.92 -7.50 -19.24
C ARG A 125 7.33 -7.19 -18.74
N GLY A 126 7.48 -6.43 -17.65
CA GLY A 126 8.77 -6.12 -17.06
C GLY A 126 9.55 -7.36 -16.66
N ALA A 127 8.89 -8.38 -16.10
CA ALA A 127 9.51 -9.64 -15.73
C ALA A 127 10.10 -10.42 -16.94
N ALA A 128 9.58 -10.19 -18.15
CA ALA A 128 10.05 -10.81 -19.38
C ALA A 128 11.14 -9.98 -20.12
N LEU A 129 11.43 -8.78 -19.66
CA LEU A 129 12.41 -7.84 -20.24
C LEU A 129 13.68 -7.80 -19.39
N GLU A 130 14.73 -7.13 -19.87
CA GLU A 130 16.00 -6.91 -19.17
C GLU A 130 16.42 -5.45 -19.22
N GLY A 131 17.34 -5.05 -18.35
CA GLY A 131 17.95 -3.73 -18.33
C GLY A 131 16.95 -2.58 -18.21
N ASP A 132 17.15 -1.53 -19.02
CA ASP A 132 16.34 -0.32 -18.95
C ASP A 132 14.89 -0.54 -19.39
N GLU A 133 14.62 -1.43 -20.35
CA GLU A 133 13.25 -1.75 -20.78
C GLU A 133 12.44 -2.40 -19.66
N ARG A 134 13.08 -3.24 -18.84
CA ARG A 134 12.48 -3.83 -17.64
C ARG A 134 12.14 -2.75 -16.62
N LEU A 135 13.10 -1.86 -16.36
CA LEU A 135 12.94 -0.77 -15.41
C LEU A 135 11.81 0.18 -15.83
N ASP A 136 11.75 0.54 -17.12
CA ASP A 136 10.69 1.40 -17.65
C ASP A 136 9.29 0.78 -17.48
N ALA A 137 9.15 -0.51 -17.78
CA ALA A 137 7.88 -1.22 -17.60
C ALA A 137 7.46 -1.25 -16.11
N TYR A 138 8.40 -1.51 -15.21
CA TYR A 138 8.15 -1.51 -13.78
C TYR A 138 7.82 -0.11 -13.24
N GLN A 139 8.50 0.93 -13.68
CA GLN A 139 8.18 2.31 -13.27
C GLN A 139 6.78 2.73 -13.74
N GLN A 140 6.38 2.35 -14.95
CA GLN A 140 5.01 2.57 -15.42
C GLN A 140 3.99 1.83 -14.55
N ALA A 141 4.26 0.57 -14.19
CA ALA A 141 3.40 -0.19 -13.27
C ALA A 141 3.29 0.51 -11.91
N LEU A 142 4.42 0.82 -11.27
CA LEU A 142 4.46 1.44 -9.95
C LEU A 142 3.76 2.81 -9.91
N ALA A 143 3.75 3.54 -11.01
CA ALA A 143 3.04 4.83 -11.12
C ALA A 143 1.50 4.68 -11.05
N LEU A 144 0.95 3.51 -11.43
CA LEU A 144 -0.49 3.23 -11.32
C LEU A 144 -0.92 2.89 -9.89
N TYR A 145 -0.01 2.30 -9.10
CA TYR A 145 -0.34 1.84 -7.74
C TYR A 145 -0.15 2.98 -6.73
N SER A 146 -1.21 3.66 -6.39
CA SER A 146 -1.18 4.79 -5.44
C SER A 146 -1.53 4.40 -4.00
N ASN A 147 -2.27 3.31 -3.82
CA ASN A 147 -2.71 2.74 -2.54
C ASN A 147 -3.37 1.38 -2.83
N ASP A 148 -3.82 0.67 -1.79
CA ASP A 148 -4.57 -0.57 -1.90
C ASP A 148 -5.72 -0.51 -2.90
N ILE A 149 -6.06 -1.69 -3.44
CA ILE A 149 -7.22 -1.83 -4.33
C ILE A 149 -8.51 -1.58 -3.54
N LEU A 150 -9.37 -0.68 -4.04
CA LEU A 150 -10.69 -0.38 -3.48
C LEU A 150 -10.67 -0.14 -1.95
N PRO A 151 -9.90 0.82 -1.41
CA PRO A 151 -9.63 0.95 0.03
C PRO A 151 -10.89 1.15 0.87
N LYS A 152 -11.94 1.78 0.33
CA LYS A 152 -13.23 1.93 1.01
C LYS A 152 -14.04 0.62 1.13
N LEU A 153 -13.63 -0.42 0.39
CA LEU A 153 -14.24 -1.75 0.40
C LEU A 153 -13.38 -2.81 1.09
N SER A 154 -12.32 -2.41 1.77
CA SER A 154 -11.33 -3.31 2.41
C SER A 154 -11.93 -4.35 3.37
N SER A 155 -13.15 -4.13 3.91
CA SER A 155 -13.83 -5.10 4.77
C SER A 155 -14.64 -6.16 4.00
N GLU A 156 -14.69 -6.10 2.65
CA GLU A 156 -15.34 -7.12 1.84
C GLU A 156 -14.47 -8.38 1.75
N LEU A 157 -14.97 -9.51 2.24
CA LEU A 157 -14.19 -10.76 2.33
C LEU A 157 -13.68 -11.25 0.98
N TRP A 158 -14.46 -11.07 -0.09
CA TRP A 158 -14.07 -11.46 -1.45
C TRP A 158 -12.87 -10.64 -1.98
N LEU A 159 -12.67 -9.44 -1.47
CA LEU A 159 -11.60 -8.54 -1.89
C LEU A 159 -10.24 -8.89 -1.23
N VAL A 160 -10.25 -9.54 -0.06
CA VAL A 160 -9.02 -9.85 0.71
C VAL A 160 -7.95 -10.56 -0.13
N PRO A 161 -8.23 -11.67 -0.83
CA PRO A 161 -7.20 -12.34 -1.64
C PRO A 161 -6.71 -11.47 -2.80
N ILE A 162 -7.57 -10.62 -3.35
CA ILE A 162 -7.23 -9.71 -4.45
C ILE A 162 -6.29 -8.62 -3.95
N THR A 163 -6.64 -7.98 -2.84
CA THR A 163 -5.78 -6.96 -2.19
C THR A 163 -4.41 -7.56 -1.85
N THR A 164 -4.38 -8.75 -1.27
CA THR A 164 -3.13 -9.44 -0.94
C THR A 164 -2.26 -9.69 -2.18
N TYR A 165 -2.87 -10.10 -3.28
CA TYR A 165 -2.17 -10.33 -4.55
C TYR A 165 -1.52 -9.04 -5.08
N TYR A 166 -2.29 -7.95 -5.20
CA TYR A 166 -1.78 -6.69 -5.74
C TYR A 166 -0.74 -6.04 -4.82
N HIS A 167 -0.93 -6.14 -3.52
CA HIS A 167 0.02 -5.71 -2.50
C HIS A 167 1.38 -6.43 -2.66
N GLN A 168 1.36 -7.76 -2.72
CA GLN A 168 2.59 -8.54 -2.92
C GLN A 168 3.25 -8.23 -4.27
N ARG A 169 2.44 -8.05 -5.32
CA ARG A 169 2.92 -7.73 -6.65
C ARG A 169 3.61 -6.36 -6.69
N TYR A 170 3.03 -5.36 -6.01
CA TYR A 170 3.62 -4.03 -5.86
C TYR A 170 4.97 -4.10 -5.13
N VAL A 171 5.01 -4.74 -3.96
CA VAL A 171 6.23 -4.87 -3.16
C VAL A 171 7.34 -5.53 -3.96
N GLN A 172 7.04 -6.66 -4.61
CA GLN A 172 8.01 -7.37 -5.45
C GLN A 172 8.54 -6.48 -6.58
N THR A 173 7.65 -5.81 -7.31
CA THR A 173 8.04 -4.93 -8.44
C THR A 173 8.89 -3.76 -7.96
N ALA A 174 8.58 -3.18 -6.79
CA ALA A 174 9.37 -2.12 -6.18
C ALA A 174 10.77 -2.63 -5.77
N GLU A 175 10.86 -3.78 -5.09
CA GLU A 175 12.14 -4.40 -4.70
C GLU A 175 13.04 -4.66 -5.91
N GLU A 176 12.49 -5.27 -6.97
CA GLU A 176 13.24 -5.55 -8.20
C GLU A 176 13.69 -4.27 -8.92
N SER A 177 12.82 -3.24 -8.96
CA SER A 177 13.17 -1.95 -9.56
C SER A 177 14.31 -1.25 -8.80
N ILE A 178 14.27 -1.26 -7.47
CA ILE A 178 15.31 -0.68 -6.63
C ILE A 178 16.62 -1.43 -6.85
N GLN A 179 16.58 -2.77 -6.91
CA GLN A 179 17.76 -3.59 -7.18
C GLN A 179 18.38 -3.27 -8.55
N LEU A 180 17.58 -3.16 -9.61
CA LEU A 180 18.07 -2.79 -10.94
C LEU A 180 18.74 -1.42 -10.95
N LEU A 181 18.17 -0.43 -10.26
CA LEU A 181 18.76 0.88 -10.10
C LEU A 181 20.10 0.83 -9.33
N GLU A 182 20.19 -0.01 -8.29
CA GLU A 182 21.43 -0.24 -7.55
C GLU A 182 22.52 -0.92 -8.39
N GLU A 183 22.16 -1.87 -9.25
CA GLU A 183 23.08 -2.55 -10.16
C GLU A 183 23.62 -1.60 -11.25
N GLN A 184 22.83 -0.59 -11.62
CA GLN A 184 23.24 0.48 -12.56
C GLN A 184 23.95 1.65 -11.88
N ASP A 185 24.26 1.56 -10.57
CA ASP A 185 24.85 2.65 -9.76
C ASP A 185 23.97 3.93 -9.68
N ARG A 186 22.68 3.83 -9.98
CA ARG A 186 21.68 4.91 -9.91
C ARG A 186 21.10 5.02 -8.48
N LEU A 187 21.97 5.13 -7.49
CA LEU A 187 21.61 5.05 -6.07
C LEU A 187 20.61 6.13 -5.61
N GLN A 188 20.68 7.33 -6.17
CA GLN A 188 19.74 8.41 -5.84
C GLN A 188 18.31 8.06 -6.25
N GLU A 189 18.14 7.52 -7.45
CA GLU A 189 16.83 7.10 -7.95
C GLU A 189 16.30 5.90 -7.17
N ALA A 190 17.17 4.95 -6.83
CA ALA A 190 16.83 3.83 -5.95
C ALA A 190 16.30 4.29 -4.59
N ILE A 191 16.93 5.30 -3.96
CA ILE A 191 16.48 5.89 -2.70
C ILE A 191 15.11 6.58 -2.86
N LEU A 192 14.92 7.34 -3.94
CA LEU A 192 13.63 8.00 -4.20
C LEU A 192 12.51 7.00 -4.35
N LEU A 193 12.73 5.95 -5.16
CA LEU A 193 11.76 4.87 -5.35
C LEU A 193 11.49 4.12 -4.04
N ALA A 194 12.52 3.76 -3.28
CA ALA A 194 12.36 3.09 -2.00
C ALA A 194 11.59 3.94 -0.99
N ARG A 195 11.83 5.26 -0.92
CA ARG A 195 11.06 6.19 -0.09
C ARG A 195 9.59 6.28 -0.50
N GLN A 196 9.31 6.24 -1.80
CA GLN A 196 7.94 6.19 -2.29
C GLN A 196 7.28 4.87 -1.90
N ALA A 197 7.99 3.75 -2.06
CA ALA A 197 7.48 2.43 -1.75
C ALA A 197 7.14 2.27 -0.26
N VAL A 198 8.00 2.69 0.67
CA VAL A 198 7.70 2.64 2.12
C VAL A 198 6.58 3.60 2.53
N ARG A 199 6.31 4.65 1.76
CA ARG A 199 5.17 5.54 2.02
C ARG A 199 3.84 4.89 1.64
N ILE A 200 3.82 4.12 0.55
CA ILE A 200 2.64 3.39 0.07
C ILE A 200 2.42 2.14 0.93
N GLU A 201 3.50 1.43 1.26
CA GLU A 201 3.51 0.19 2.02
C GLU A 201 4.29 0.35 3.34
N PRO A 202 3.74 1.09 4.31
CA PRO A 202 4.47 1.51 5.51
C PRO A 202 4.78 0.37 6.49
N TYR A 203 4.21 -0.81 6.27
CA TYR A 203 4.42 -1.95 7.18
C TYR A 203 5.26 -3.08 6.55
N GLN A 204 5.90 -2.82 5.40
CA GLN A 204 6.76 -3.78 4.71
C GLN A 204 8.23 -3.62 5.11
N GLU A 205 8.69 -4.40 6.08
CA GLU A 205 10.07 -4.36 6.59
C GLU A 205 11.13 -4.51 5.48
N ARG A 206 10.85 -5.31 4.45
CA ARG A 206 11.78 -5.54 3.33
C ARG A 206 12.14 -4.26 2.59
N LEU A 207 11.14 -3.39 2.35
CA LEU A 207 11.35 -2.11 1.67
C LEU A 207 12.22 -1.16 2.52
N TYR A 208 12.01 -1.14 3.84
CA TYR A 208 12.87 -0.38 4.74
C TYR A 208 14.30 -0.94 4.78
N ALA A 209 14.45 -2.26 4.83
CA ALA A 209 15.77 -2.89 4.80
C ALA A 209 16.52 -2.52 3.52
N GLN A 210 15.85 -2.50 2.38
CA GLN A 210 16.44 -2.11 1.11
C GLN A 210 16.79 -0.62 1.08
N LEU A 211 15.89 0.27 1.52
CA LEU A 211 16.15 1.70 1.64
C LEU A 211 17.39 1.98 2.52
N ILE A 212 17.46 1.34 3.69
CA ILE A 212 18.60 1.49 4.61
C ILE A 212 19.88 0.98 3.96
N ARG A 213 19.86 -0.19 3.28
CA ARG A 213 21.03 -0.71 2.55
C ARG A 213 21.52 0.24 1.46
N THR A 214 20.59 0.80 0.67
CA THR A 214 20.94 1.74 -0.41
C THR A 214 21.50 3.05 0.14
N LEU A 215 20.94 3.57 1.25
CA LEU A 215 21.49 4.74 1.96
C LEU A 215 22.91 4.48 2.46
N LEU A 216 23.17 3.29 3.02
CA LEU A 216 24.50 2.89 3.47
C LEU A 216 25.51 2.74 2.32
N LYS A 217 25.09 2.19 1.17
CA LYS A 217 25.90 2.12 -0.06
C LYS A 217 26.31 3.52 -0.53
N MET A 218 25.40 4.49 -0.43
CA MET A 218 25.67 5.88 -0.80
C MET A 218 26.48 6.66 0.25
N GLY A 219 26.81 6.04 1.40
CA GLY A 219 27.52 6.69 2.50
C GLY A 219 26.65 7.62 3.35
N ASN A 220 25.31 7.54 3.24
CA ASN A 220 24.39 8.34 4.03
C ASN A 220 23.96 7.61 5.32
N GLN A 221 24.88 7.46 6.26
CA GLN A 221 24.64 6.79 7.55
C GLN A 221 23.56 7.51 8.38
N LYS A 222 23.57 8.85 8.40
CA LYS A 222 22.56 9.62 9.14
C LYS A 222 21.15 9.37 8.62
N GLY A 223 20.99 9.34 7.29
CA GLY A 223 19.71 9.02 6.67
C GLY A 223 19.26 7.58 6.97
N ALA A 224 20.18 6.62 6.98
CA ALA A 224 19.89 5.23 7.32
C ALA A 224 19.41 5.07 8.77
N ILE A 225 20.04 5.78 9.72
CA ILE A 225 19.66 5.80 11.13
C ILE A 225 18.26 6.40 11.29
N ALA A 226 17.99 7.57 10.69
CA ALA A 226 16.68 8.22 10.77
C ALA A 226 15.55 7.35 10.24
N VAL A 227 15.74 6.68 9.09
CA VAL A 227 14.74 5.75 8.51
C VAL A 227 14.46 4.58 9.45
N TYR A 228 15.49 4.01 10.10
CA TYR A 228 15.29 2.94 11.05
C TYR A 228 14.50 3.39 12.28
N GLU A 229 14.80 4.57 12.82
CA GLU A 229 14.14 5.12 14.01
C GLU A 229 12.68 5.44 13.71
N GLU A 230 12.36 6.11 12.60
CA GLU A 230 10.99 6.38 12.15
C GLU A 230 10.19 5.08 11.98
N MET A 231 10.76 4.08 11.32
CA MET A 231 10.11 2.79 11.14
C MET A 231 9.90 2.08 12.48
N SER A 232 10.91 2.07 13.37
CA SER A 232 10.81 1.41 14.68
C SER A 232 9.71 2.01 15.52
N GLU A 233 9.57 3.33 15.52
CA GLU A 233 8.48 4.04 16.21
C GLU A 233 7.13 3.70 15.61
N LEU A 234 7.01 3.66 14.29
CA LEU A 234 5.79 3.28 13.58
C LEU A 234 5.33 1.86 13.95
N PHE A 235 6.25 0.89 13.94
CA PHE A 235 5.93 -0.52 14.24
C PHE A 235 5.59 -0.71 15.71
N PHE A 236 6.34 -0.07 16.59
CA PHE A 236 6.07 -0.17 18.02
C PHE A 236 4.75 0.49 18.42
N SER A 237 4.46 1.68 17.91
CA SER A 237 3.23 2.42 18.25
C SER A 237 1.96 1.72 17.74
N ASN A 238 2.01 1.08 16.55
CA ASN A 238 0.83 0.44 15.97
C ASN A 238 0.65 -1.03 16.37
N PHE A 239 1.73 -1.77 16.57
CA PHE A 239 1.69 -3.23 16.77
C PHE A 239 2.39 -3.70 18.06
N GLY A 240 3.13 -2.84 18.74
CA GLY A 240 3.93 -3.22 19.91
C GLY A 240 5.11 -4.14 19.56
N VAL A 241 5.52 -4.22 18.29
CA VAL A 241 6.58 -5.11 17.81
C VAL A 241 7.88 -4.37 17.56
N MET A 242 8.99 -5.07 17.74
CA MET A 242 10.33 -4.57 17.43
C MET A 242 10.73 -4.98 16.02
N PRO A 243 11.58 -4.19 15.33
CA PRO A 243 12.11 -4.54 14.01
C PRO A 243 12.84 -5.88 14.01
N SER A 244 12.90 -6.52 12.85
CA SER A 244 13.58 -7.80 12.64
C SER A 244 15.08 -7.74 12.96
N ASP A 245 15.72 -8.90 13.15
CA ASP A 245 17.16 -9.01 13.39
C ASP A 245 17.99 -8.41 12.25
N GLU A 246 17.51 -8.51 11.03
CA GLU A 246 18.13 -7.94 9.84
C GLU A 246 18.19 -6.41 9.93
N LEU A 247 17.08 -5.76 10.21
CA LEU A 247 17.01 -4.31 10.36
C LEU A 247 17.86 -3.82 11.52
N ARG A 248 17.84 -4.53 12.65
CA ARG A 248 18.72 -4.24 13.79
C ARG A 248 20.20 -4.37 13.44
N ALA A 249 20.56 -5.32 12.58
CA ALA A 249 21.94 -5.46 12.10
C ALA A 249 22.36 -4.30 11.20
N LEU A 250 21.47 -3.84 10.32
CA LEU A 250 21.70 -2.65 9.47
C LEU A 250 21.86 -1.38 10.30
N TYR A 251 21.06 -1.18 11.33
CA TYR A 251 21.17 -0.06 12.26
C TYR A 251 22.52 -0.07 13.00
N ARG A 252 22.93 -1.24 13.53
CA ARG A 252 24.27 -1.37 14.15
C ARG A 252 25.40 -1.07 13.19
N LYS A 253 25.28 -1.43 11.91
CA LYS A 253 26.26 -1.07 10.88
C LYS A 253 26.31 0.43 10.65
N ALA A 254 25.16 1.08 10.55
CA ALA A 254 25.07 2.54 10.38
C ALA A 254 25.71 3.31 11.55
N THR A 255 25.37 2.92 12.77
CA THR A 255 25.87 3.59 14.01
C THR A 255 27.35 3.38 14.26
N ARG A 256 27.91 2.19 13.97
CA ARG A 256 29.35 1.94 14.11
C ARG A 256 30.20 2.85 13.22
N THR A 257 29.75 3.14 12.03
CA THR A 257 30.48 3.98 11.08
C THR A 257 30.46 5.46 11.50
N VAL A 258 29.36 5.93 12.12
CA VAL A 258 29.26 7.28 12.66
C VAL A 258 30.14 7.45 13.90
N ASN A 259 30.19 6.46 14.77
CA ASN A 259 30.99 6.51 16.01
C ASN A 259 32.49 6.36 15.78
N ASN A 260 32.94 5.96 14.58
CA ASN A 260 34.38 5.92 14.25
C ASN A 260 34.98 7.30 13.92
N HIS A 261 34.18 8.35 13.73
CA HIS A 261 34.68 9.70 13.87
C HIS A 261 34.77 9.99 15.37
N ALA A 262 36.01 10.06 15.89
CA ALA A 262 36.25 10.32 17.27
C ALA A 262 35.48 11.56 17.76
N LEU A 263 34.31 11.32 18.36
CA LEU A 263 33.61 12.34 19.13
C LEU A 263 34.55 12.68 20.29
N SER A 264 34.89 13.97 20.42
CA SER A 264 35.59 14.43 21.62
C SER A 264 34.72 14.13 22.85
N VAL A 265 35.35 13.92 23.99
CA VAL A 265 34.61 13.71 25.25
C VAL A 265 33.65 14.86 25.52
N GLU A 266 33.98 16.05 25.02
CA GLU A 266 33.13 17.28 25.08
C GLU A 266 31.89 17.18 24.20
N ASP A 267 32.02 16.69 22.95
CA ASP A 267 30.87 16.47 22.05
C ASP A 267 29.89 15.43 22.60
N LEU A 268 30.43 14.35 23.20
CA LEU A 268 29.62 13.33 23.89
C LEU A 268 28.90 13.91 25.11
N ARG A 269 29.56 14.77 25.86
CA ARG A 269 28.97 15.40 27.04
C ARG A 269 27.84 16.36 26.65
N ASP A 270 27.98 17.10 25.56
CA ASP A 270 26.96 18.04 25.09
C ASP A 270 25.77 17.32 24.45
N GLN A 271 25.99 16.19 23.75
CA GLN A 271 24.90 15.35 23.24
C GLN A 271 24.13 14.59 24.33
N LEU A 272 24.77 14.37 25.51
CA LEU A 272 24.14 13.70 26.65
C LEU A 272 23.49 14.68 27.64
N LYS A 273 23.62 15.99 27.43
CA LYS A 273 22.88 16.99 28.23
C LYS A 273 21.42 17.01 27.80
N GLU A 274 20.52 16.65 28.69
CA GLU A 274 19.10 16.90 28.51
C GLU A 274 18.83 18.40 28.54
N GLU A 275 18.33 18.96 27.45
CA GLU A 275 17.94 20.38 27.39
C GLU A 275 16.74 20.70 28.31
N HIS A 276 15.94 19.68 28.65
CA HIS A 276 14.79 19.81 29.56
C HIS A 276 14.68 18.58 30.42
N VAL A 277 14.75 18.73 31.73
CA VAL A 277 14.44 17.66 32.69
C VAL A 277 12.94 17.43 32.70
N VAL A 278 12.47 16.48 31.90
CA VAL A 278 11.06 16.02 31.97
C VAL A 278 11.00 14.96 33.06
N GLY A 279 10.31 15.30 34.17
CA GLY A 279 10.06 14.32 35.24
C GLY A 279 9.14 13.21 34.73
N GLY A 280 9.64 11.97 34.70
CA GLY A 280 8.89 10.80 34.30
C GLY A 280 9.80 9.61 33.96
N ALA A 281 9.20 8.44 33.70
CA ALA A 281 9.93 7.26 33.26
C ALA A 281 10.41 7.44 31.82
N MET A 282 11.70 7.20 31.58
CA MET A 282 12.30 7.24 30.26
C MET A 282 11.96 5.96 29.48
N LEU A 283 11.29 6.12 28.34
CA LEU A 283 11.07 5.00 27.44
C LEU A 283 12.36 4.77 26.63
N CYS A 284 12.98 3.63 26.79
CA CYS A 284 14.20 3.28 26.06
C CYS A 284 14.17 1.86 25.54
N THR A 285 14.97 1.57 24.51
CA THR A 285 15.13 0.19 24.01
C THR A 285 15.81 -0.71 25.06
N TYR A 286 15.50 -2.01 25.04
CA TYR A 286 16.09 -2.96 25.99
C TYR A 286 17.63 -2.95 25.97
N ASP A 287 18.25 -2.78 24.81
CA ASP A 287 19.71 -2.72 24.69
C ASP A 287 20.28 -1.43 25.29
N PHE A 288 19.59 -0.29 25.14
CA PHE A 288 19.95 0.96 25.79
C PHE A 288 19.75 0.87 27.31
N PHE A 289 18.65 0.28 27.76
CA PHE A 289 18.42 -0.01 29.18
C PHE A 289 19.54 -0.87 29.78
N LYS A 290 19.99 -1.91 29.08
CA LYS A 290 21.14 -2.72 29.52
C LYS A 290 22.41 -1.90 29.69
N ILE A 291 22.66 -0.98 28.76
CA ILE A 291 23.86 -0.11 28.84
C ILE A 291 23.77 0.79 30.05
N LEU A 292 22.61 1.46 30.24
CA LEU A 292 22.36 2.32 31.41
C LEU A 292 22.52 1.52 32.72
N TYR A 293 21.83 0.38 32.81
CA TYR A 293 21.88 -0.48 34.00
C TYR A 293 23.30 -0.93 34.36
N ARG A 294 24.06 -1.35 33.34
CA ARG A 294 25.47 -1.73 33.55
C ARG A 294 26.34 -0.54 33.93
N SER A 295 26.10 0.63 33.38
CA SER A 295 26.81 1.86 33.73
C SER A 295 26.52 2.26 35.18
N GLU A 296 25.26 2.29 35.59
CA GLU A 296 24.86 2.57 36.96
C GLU A 296 25.42 1.54 37.95
N THR A 297 25.32 0.26 37.67
CA THR A 297 25.86 -0.82 38.50
C THR A 297 27.36 -0.66 38.70
N ARG A 298 28.11 -0.26 37.66
CA ARG A 298 29.58 0.01 37.79
C ARG A 298 29.87 1.29 38.58
N THR A 299 29.01 2.29 38.46
CA THR A 299 29.12 3.55 39.23
C THR A 299 28.85 3.29 40.70
N MET A 300 27.82 2.54 41.03
CA MET A 300 27.50 2.11 42.39
C MET A 300 28.61 1.28 43.02
N ALA A 301 29.20 0.35 42.25
CA ALA A 301 30.33 -0.45 42.70
C ALA A 301 31.59 0.39 43.01
N ARG A 302 31.77 1.53 42.31
CA ARG A 302 32.92 2.44 42.53
C ARG A 302 32.68 3.43 43.66
N THR A 303 31.44 3.91 43.82
CA THR A 303 31.10 4.97 44.78
C THR A 303 30.63 4.44 46.14
N GLY A 304 30.36 3.14 46.25
CA GLY A 304 29.87 2.51 47.49
C GLY A 304 28.43 2.91 47.86
N ASN A 305 27.70 3.62 46.96
CA ASN A 305 26.33 3.98 47.18
C ASN A 305 25.44 2.77 46.84
N THR A 306 24.65 2.33 47.79
CA THR A 306 23.48 1.46 47.58
C THR A 306 22.27 2.32 47.24
N ALA A 307 21.47 1.89 46.24
CA ALA A 307 20.21 2.57 45.86
C ALA A 307 19.19 2.54 47.01
#